data_fd9ef2150a258fd860999b64c489b98f
#
_entry.id   fd9ef2150a258fd860999b64c489b98f
#
_cell.length_a   1.000
_cell.length_b   1.000
_cell.length_c   1.000
_cell.angle_alpha   90.00
_cell.angle_beta   90.00
_cell.angle_gamma   90.00
#
_symmetry.space_group_name_H-M   'P 1'
#
loop_
_entity.id
_entity.type
_entity.pdbx_description
1 polymer ?
#
loop_
_entity_poly.entity_id
_entity_poly.type
_entity_poly.pdbx_seq_one_letter_code
_entity_poly.pdbx_strand_id
1 'polypeptide(L)'
;MFQILEAAKVINHTEDEISFEKILVIGLGQLGLPVAKYVKEKGFDVYGYDNNERALDNAEKQYGIKKIDNFSDIDVFIVCISTHREDDISSPQIDGLMAITRKIAKEATNGKLVSIESTVPRGTTRKMFEILEHRFHVVHAPHRWYALEENVHGVNQLRVIGGVCDCCLRTGIRFYDGVEHAEEKENLGYYRGNKSYKSLGIPMYSVSTVELAELSKIVENADRYLQIAFAEDLYMFCKANGISFTELRDAVNTKWNVNILEPRDGIGGHCIPKDTRMFLESSEIKSKILISAQEVDKDYRKYIERMIKDVNQINH
;
A
#
# COMPACT_ATOMS: atom_id res chain seq x y z
N MET A 1 22.92 22.33 -2.11
CA MET A 1 23.84 21.96 -3.21
C MET A 1 23.64 20.46 -3.40
N PHE A 2 22.67 20.10 -4.26
CA PHE A 2 22.34 18.69 -4.56
C PHE A 2 23.43 18.17 -5.50
N GLN A 3 24.29 17.30 -5.00
CA GLN A 3 25.13 16.48 -5.87
C GLN A 3 24.20 15.54 -6.63
N ILE A 4 24.17 15.73 -7.93
CA ILE A 4 23.60 14.78 -8.89
C ILE A 4 24.44 13.52 -8.74
N LEU A 5 23.84 12.47 -8.16
CA LEU A 5 24.42 11.14 -8.15
C LEU A 5 24.58 10.72 -9.62
N GLU A 6 25.83 10.50 -10.01
CA GLU A 6 26.19 9.97 -11.32
C GLU A 6 25.30 8.76 -11.66
N ALA A 7 24.77 8.79 -12.88
CA ALA A 7 23.96 7.74 -13.45
C ALA A 7 24.71 6.40 -13.32
N ALA A 8 24.29 5.59 -12.36
CA ALA A 8 24.66 4.17 -12.35
C ALA A 8 24.34 3.63 -13.74
N LYS A 9 25.29 2.93 -14.36
CA LYS A 9 25.15 2.30 -15.65
C LYS A 9 23.81 1.61 -15.74
N VAL A 10 22.87 2.24 -16.47
CA VAL A 10 21.59 1.63 -16.82
C VAL A 10 21.97 0.42 -17.67
N ILE A 11 21.90 -0.76 -17.08
CA ILE A 11 21.90 -1.99 -17.86
C ILE A 11 20.59 -1.87 -18.63
N ASN A 12 20.69 -1.63 -19.95
CA ASN A 12 19.55 -1.72 -20.85
C ASN A 12 19.01 -3.14 -20.68
N HIS A 13 17.94 -3.28 -19.88
CA HIS A 13 17.10 -4.45 -19.95
C HIS A 13 16.60 -4.46 -21.40
N THR A 14 17.01 -5.46 -22.16
CA THR A 14 16.45 -5.66 -23.50
C THR A 14 14.94 -5.67 -23.34
N GLU A 15 14.25 -4.85 -24.15
CA GLU A 15 12.79 -4.82 -24.22
C GLU A 15 12.29 -6.10 -24.93
N ASP A 16 12.77 -7.26 -24.50
CA ASP A 16 12.24 -8.53 -24.95
C ASP A 16 10.79 -8.58 -24.47
N GLU A 17 9.89 -8.97 -25.35
CA GLU A 17 8.45 -9.07 -25.06
C GLU A 17 8.24 -10.01 -23.86
N ILE A 18 8.10 -9.43 -22.68
CA ILE A 18 7.80 -10.18 -21.46
C ILE A 18 6.36 -10.69 -21.60
N SER A 19 6.20 -11.99 -21.75
CA SER A 19 4.90 -12.63 -21.59
C SER A 19 4.60 -12.78 -20.09
N PHE A 20 3.40 -12.40 -19.67
CA PHE A 20 2.93 -12.56 -18.32
C PHE A 20 1.97 -13.75 -18.28
N GLU A 21 2.43 -14.92 -17.87
CA GLU A 21 1.59 -16.12 -17.78
C GLU A 21 1.53 -16.63 -16.32
N LYS A 22 2.69 -16.81 -15.69
CA LYS A 22 2.82 -17.40 -14.34
C LYS A 22 3.10 -16.32 -13.31
N ILE A 23 2.18 -16.16 -12.39
CA ILE A 23 2.23 -15.10 -11.37
C ILE A 23 2.39 -15.73 -10.00
N LEU A 24 3.38 -15.31 -9.24
CA LEU A 24 3.55 -15.70 -7.85
C LEU A 24 3.13 -14.55 -6.93
N VAL A 25 2.14 -14.79 -6.09
CA VAL A 25 1.78 -13.86 -5.01
C VAL A 25 2.47 -14.30 -3.72
N ILE A 26 3.29 -13.41 -3.18
CA ILE A 26 4.11 -13.63 -1.99
C ILE A 26 3.50 -12.90 -0.80
N GLY A 27 3.13 -13.65 0.22
CA GLY A 27 2.30 -13.17 1.32
C GLY A 27 0.82 -13.34 1.00
N LEU A 28 0.16 -14.34 1.57
CA LEU A 28 -1.25 -14.69 1.36
C LEU A 28 -2.13 -14.29 2.56
N GLY A 29 -1.73 -13.24 3.25
CA GLY A 29 -2.49 -12.65 4.33
C GLY A 29 -3.72 -11.86 3.87
N GLN A 30 -4.14 -10.92 4.71
CA GLN A 30 -5.35 -10.10 4.50
C GLN A 30 -5.39 -9.41 3.13
N LEU A 31 -4.24 -8.97 2.61
CA LEU A 31 -4.14 -8.29 1.32
C LEU A 31 -3.81 -9.26 0.18
N GLY A 32 -2.81 -10.12 0.35
CA GLY A 32 -2.31 -10.94 -0.74
C GLY A 32 -3.29 -12.01 -1.21
N LEU A 33 -4.14 -12.56 -0.34
CA LEU A 33 -5.14 -13.53 -0.75
C LEU A 33 -6.20 -12.94 -1.69
N PRO A 34 -6.83 -11.78 -1.43
CA PRO A 34 -7.68 -11.09 -2.41
C PRO A 34 -6.97 -10.77 -3.73
N VAL A 35 -5.70 -10.38 -3.68
CA VAL A 35 -4.90 -10.14 -4.90
C VAL A 35 -4.74 -11.42 -5.70
N ALA A 36 -4.33 -12.52 -5.08
CA ALA A 36 -4.12 -13.80 -5.75
C ALA A 36 -5.43 -14.32 -6.40
N LYS A 37 -6.56 -14.19 -5.69
CA LYS A 37 -7.90 -14.47 -6.22
C LYS A 37 -8.18 -13.63 -7.47
N TYR A 38 -8.01 -12.31 -7.38
CA TYR A 38 -8.27 -11.39 -8.49
C TYR A 38 -7.40 -11.68 -9.71
N VAL A 39 -6.09 -11.92 -9.51
CA VAL A 39 -5.16 -12.27 -10.60
C VAL A 39 -5.60 -13.56 -11.29
N LYS A 40 -6.04 -14.57 -10.52
CA LYS A 40 -6.58 -15.83 -11.07
C LYS A 40 -7.85 -15.61 -11.88
N GLU A 41 -8.78 -14.78 -11.41
CA GLU A 41 -10.01 -14.41 -12.12
C GLU A 41 -9.73 -13.71 -13.46
N LYS A 42 -8.55 -13.08 -13.60
CA LYS A 42 -8.07 -12.51 -14.88
C LYS A 42 -7.47 -13.54 -15.83
N GLY A 43 -7.47 -14.81 -15.45
CA GLY A 43 -7.03 -15.92 -16.32
C GLY A 43 -5.51 -16.14 -16.34
N PHE A 44 -4.78 -15.68 -15.32
CA PHE A 44 -3.37 -16.02 -15.14
C PHE A 44 -3.20 -17.34 -14.38
N ASP A 45 -2.06 -17.99 -14.58
CA ASP A 45 -1.65 -19.16 -13.79
C ASP A 45 -1.00 -18.65 -12.49
N VAL A 46 -1.73 -18.82 -11.36
CA VAL A 46 -1.38 -18.17 -10.09
C VAL A 46 -0.90 -19.17 -9.07
N TYR A 47 0.23 -18.85 -8.47
CA TYR A 47 0.84 -19.57 -7.38
C TYR A 47 0.92 -18.68 -6.12
N GLY A 48 1.03 -19.33 -4.97
CA GLY A 48 1.17 -18.70 -3.67
C GLY A 48 2.46 -19.10 -2.95
N TYR A 49 3.04 -18.14 -2.23
CA TYR A 49 4.12 -18.39 -1.29
C TYR A 49 3.88 -17.62 0.02
N ASP A 50 3.90 -18.32 1.13
CA ASP A 50 3.75 -17.75 2.47
C ASP A 50 4.53 -18.59 3.48
N ASN A 51 4.99 -17.98 4.57
CA ASN A 51 5.61 -18.69 5.68
C ASN A 51 4.59 -19.40 6.58
N ASN A 52 3.30 -19.03 6.46
CA ASN A 52 2.20 -19.61 7.21
C ASN A 52 1.50 -20.69 6.37
N GLU A 53 1.72 -21.95 6.71
CA GLU A 53 1.10 -23.09 6.01
C GLU A 53 -0.44 -23.03 6.01
N ARG A 54 -1.07 -22.45 7.06
CA ARG A 54 -2.53 -22.28 7.08
C ARG A 54 -3.02 -21.30 6.02
N ALA A 55 -2.23 -20.27 5.71
CA ALA A 55 -2.56 -19.31 4.65
C ALA A 55 -2.47 -19.99 3.28
N LEU A 56 -1.46 -20.83 3.05
CA LEU A 56 -1.30 -21.65 1.84
C LEU A 56 -2.47 -22.64 1.67
N ASP A 57 -2.78 -23.40 2.71
CA ASP A 57 -3.89 -24.36 2.70
C ASP A 57 -5.23 -23.67 2.41
N ASN A 58 -5.46 -22.50 2.99
CA ASN A 58 -6.66 -21.71 2.78
C ASN A 58 -6.76 -21.21 1.33
N ALA A 59 -5.67 -20.72 0.78
CA ALA A 59 -5.60 -20.26 -0.62
C ALA A 59 -5.86 -21.39 -1.61
N GLU A 60 -5.32 -22.57 -1.35
CA GLU A 60 -5.54 -23.75 -2.19
C GLU A 60 -6.99 -24.25 -2.10
N LYS A 61 -7.53 -24.43 -0.88
CA LYS A 61 -8.88 -24.94 -0.66
C LYS A 61 -9.97 -24.02 -1.18
N GLN A 62 -9.83 -22.71 -0.97
CA GLN A 62 -10.87 -21.74 -1.36
C GLN A 62 -10.78 -21.33 -2.82
N TYR A 63 -9.57 -21.18 -3.36
CA TYR A 63 -9.35 -20.57 -4.67
C TYR A 63 -8.52 -21.43 -5.62
N GLY A 64 -8.04 -22.61 -5.20
CA GLY A 64 -7.18 -23.49 -5.98
C GLY A 64 -5.84 -22.83 -6.35
N ILE A 65 -5.30 -21.97 -5.48
CA ILE A 65 -4.01 -21.33 -5.64
C ILE A 65 -2.96 -22.25 -5.05
N LYS A 66 -2.14 -22.85 -5.91
CA LYS A 66 -1.16 -23.87 -5.52
C LYS A 66 0.08 -23.20 -4.91
N LYS A 67 0.66 -23.87 -3.90
CA LYS A 67 1.98 -23.55 -3.38
C LYS A 67 3.05 -23.81 -4.43
N ILE A 68 4.08 -22.96 -4.46
CA ILE A 68 5.31 -23.19 -5.23
C ILE A 68 6.52 -22.88 -4.36
N ASP A 69 7.56 -23.72 -4.47
CA ASP A 69 8.81 -23.57 -3.70
C ASP A 69 9.98 -23.10 -4.58
N ASN A 70 9.91 -23.32 -5.89
CA ASN A 70 10.93 -22.92 -6.86
C ASN A 70 10.43 -21.73 -7.71
N PHE A 71 11.20 -20.66 -7.77
CA PHE A 71 10.84 -19.39 -8.42
C PHE A 71 11.35 -19.27 -9.87
N SER A 72 12.04 -20.27 -10.41
CA SER A 72 12.71 -20.17 -11.70
C SER A 72 11.79 -19.94 -12.89
N ASP A 73 10.53 -20.40 -12.82
CA ASP A 73 9.57 -20.38 -13.92
C ASP A 73 8.42 -19.37 -13.69
N ILE A 74 8.67 -18.32 -12.92
CA ILE A 74 7.71 -17.26 -12.61
C ILE A 74 8.01 -16.03 -13.45
N ASP A 75 6.96 -15.44 -14.03
CA ASP A 75 7.06 -14.23 -14.85
C ASP A 75 6.88 -12.95 -14.02
N VAL A 76 5.99 -12.98 -13.02
CA VAL A 76 5.70 -11.84 -12.17
C VAL A 76 5.66 -12.26 -10.70
N PHE A 77 6.35 -11.51 -9.87
CA PHE A 77 6.32 -11.61 -8.42
C PHE A 77 5.53 -10.44 -7.84
N ILE A 78 4.37 -10.71 -7.25
CA ILE A 78 3.58 -9.71 -6.51
C ILE A 78 3.86 -9.88 -5.03
N VAL A 79 4.51 -8.89 -4.42
CA VAL A 79 4.97 -8.95 -3.03
C VAL A 79 3.99 -8.21 -2.11
N CYS A 80 3.24 -8.98 -1.29
CA CYS A 80 2.22 -8.52 -0.35
C CYS A 80 2.55 -8.87 1.10
N ILE A 81 3.81 -8.80 1.49
CA ILE A 81 4.28 -9.16 2.83
C ILE A 81 3.95 -8.06 3.83
N SER A 82 3.58 -8.46 5.05
CA SER A 82 3.40 -7.53 6.16
C SER A 82 4.70 -6.77 6.50
N THR A 83 4.56 -5.47 6.73
CA THR A 83 5.67 -4.56 7.05
C THR A 83 5.54 -3.95 8.46
N HIS A 84 4.89 -4.63 9.39
CA HIS A 84 4.86 -4.28 10.80
C HIS A 84 5.57 -5.34 11.65
N ARG A 85 5.97 -4.98 12.85
CA ARG A 85 6.53 -5.91 13.83
C ARG A 85 5.40 -6.64 14.55
N GLU A 86 5.64 -7.89 14.94
CA GLU A 86 4.64 -8.67 15.69
C GLU A 86 4.44 -8.14 17.12
N ASP A 87 5.53 -7.64 17.75
CA ASP A 87 5.54 -7.08 19.10
C ASP A 87 5.10 -5.61 19.16
N ASP A 88 5.15 -4.89 18.03
CA ASP A 88 4.68 -3.51 17.89
C ASP A 88 4.13 -3.28 16.48
N ILE A 89 2.83 -3.49 16.33
CA ILE A 89 2.14 -3.38 15.03
C ILE A 89 2.20 -1.99 14.41
N SER A 90 2.54 -0.97 15.18
CA SER A 90 2.74 0.40 14.70
C SER A 90 4.17 0.68 14.24
N SER A 91 5.12 -0.23 14.50
CA SER A 91 6.51 -0.11 14.08
C SER A 91 6.73 -0.78 12.72
N PRO A 92 7.29 -0.04 11.73
CA PRO A 92 7.62 -0.61 10.44
C PRO A 92 8.82 -1.55 10.54
N GLN A 93 8.79 -2.63 9.73
CA GLN A 93 9.93 -3.52 9.53
C GLN A 93 9.94 -4.07 8.09
N ILE A 94 11.11 -4.28 7.52
CA ILE A 94 11.29 -4.72 6.13
C ILE A 94 12.12 -5.99 5.98
N ASP A 95 12.47 -6.67 7.06
CA ASP A 95 13.35 -7.84 7.03
C ASP A 95 12.79 -8.98 6.17
N GLY A 96 11.47 -9.21 6.27
CA GLY A 96 10.78 -10.19 5.43
C GLY A 96 10.86 -9.83 3.93
N LEU A 97 10.75 -8.55 3.59
CA LEU A 97 10.92 -8.06 2.21
C LEU A 97 12.35 -8.31 1.71
N MET A 98 13.35 -7.99 2.53
CA MET A 98 14.75 -8.20 2.15
C MET A 98 15.07 -9.69 2.00
N ALA A 99 14.52 -10.56 2.85
CA ALA A 99 14.70 -12.00 2.77
C ALA A 99 14.10 -12.58 1.48
N ILE A 100 12.86 -12.22 1.15
CA ILE A 100 12.22 -12.70 -0.09
C ILE A 100 12.89 -12.14 -1.34
N THR A 101 13.39 -10.90 -1.30
CA THR A 101 14.14 -10.31 -2.40
C THR A 101 15.40 -11.11 -2.71
N ARG A 102 16.15 -11.54 -1.67
CA ARG A 102 17.33 -12.41 -1.85
C ARG A 102 16.96 -13.77 -2.42
N LYS A 103 15.81 -14.33 -2.02
CA LYS A 103 15.31 -15.60 -2.59
C LYS A 103 14.97 -15.43 -4.07
N ILE A 104 14.28 -14.38 -4.46
CA ILE A 104 13.99 -14.04 -5.88
C ILE A 104 15.30 -13.88 -6.65
N ALA A 105 16.27 -13.10 -6.14
CA ALA A 105 17.57 -12.91 -6.77
C ALA A 105 18.35 -14.20 -7.02
N LYS A 106 18.20 -15.17 -6.12
CA LYS A 106 18.90 -16.47 -6.19
C LYS A 106 18.22 -17.46 -7.14
N GLU A 107 16.89 -17.50 -7.18
CA GLU A 107 16.14 -18.60 -7.80
C GLU A 107 15.48 -18.21 -9.11
N ALA A 108 15.09 -16.94 -9.27
CA ALA A 108 14.30 -16.52 -10.41
C ALA A 108 15.16 -16.23 -11.66
N THR A 109 14.56 -16.42 -12.82
CA THR A 109 15.15 -16.06 -14.11
C THR A 109 15.18 -14.53 -14.28
N ASN A 110 16.24 -14.01 -14.90
CA ASN A 110 16.39 -12.57 -15.16
C ASN A 110 15.28 -12.02 -16.10
N GLY A 111 15.08 -10.72 -16.07
CA GLY A 111 14.13 -10.01 -16.94
C GLY A 111 12.68 -10.08 -16.47
N LYS A 112 12.39 -10.73 -15.35
CA LYS A 112 11.03 -10.85 -14.80
C LYS A 112 10.60 -9.60 -14.03
N LEU A 113 9.28 -9.44 -13.81
CA LEU A 113 8.71 -8.31 -13.08
C LEU A 113 8.58 -8.63 -11.58
N VAL A 114 9.07 -7.73 -10.74
CA VAL A 114 8.85 -7.73 -9.28
C VAL A 114 8.03 -6.48 -8.94
N SER A 115 6.79 -6.69 -8.51
CA SER A 115 5.91 -5.63 -8.06
C SER A 115 5.76 -5.66 -6.55
N ILE A 116 6.13 -4.57 -5.88
CA ILE A 116 5.99 -4.41 -4.44
C ILE A 116 4.64 -3.73 -4.18
N GLU A 117 3.70 -4.47 -3.60
CA GLU A 117 2.37 -3.97 -3.24
C GLU A 117 2.23 -3.71 -1.72
N SER A 118 3.17 -4.21 -0.91
CA SER A 118 3.29 -3.87 0.51
C SER A 118 3.57 -2.39 0.69
N THR A 119 2.96 -1.74 1.68
CA THR A 119 3.34 -0.38 2.10
C THR A 119 4.73 -0.42 2.75
N VAL A 120 5.64 0.39 2.25
CA VAL A 120 7.06 0.37 2.66
C VAL A 120 7.58 1.78 2.95
N PRO A 121 8.59 1.93 3.83
CA PRO A 121 9.30 3.19 3.99
C PRO A 121 9.96 3.66 2.69
N ARG A 122 10.08 4.98 2.51
CA ARG A 122 10.73 5.59 1.35
C ARG A 122 12.13 5.01 1.10
N GLY A 123 12.40 4.65 -0.16
CA GLY A 123 13.68 4.09 -0.62
C GLY A 123 13.81 2.57 -0.45
N THR A 124 12.79 1.90 0.07
CA THR A 124 12.81 0.42 0.23
C THR A 124 12.85 -0.29 -1.11
N THR A 125 12.05 0.12 -2.07
CA THR A 125 11.99 -0.48 -3.42
C THR A 125 13.34 -0.39 -4.13
N ARG A 126 14.04 0.73 -3.97
CA ARG A 126 15.38 0.90 -4.54
C ARG A 126 16.40 -0.04 -3.91
N LYS A 127 16.36 -0.25 -2.59
CA LYS A 127 17.19 -1.25 -1.91
C LYS A 127 16.91 -2.68 -2.42
N MET A 128 15.64 -3.00 -2.66
CA MET A 128 15.28 -4.30 -3.25
C MET A 128 15.84 -4.44 -4.67
N PHE A 129 15.76 -3.39 -5.49
CA PHE A 129 16.34 -3.38 -6.83
C PHE A 129 17.87 -3.59 -6.82
N GLU A 130 18.58 -3.00 -5.86
CA GLU A 130 20.03 -3.23 -5.66
C GLU A 130 20.33 -4.69 -5.32
N ILE A 131 19.54 -5.32 -4.43
CA ILE A 131 19.69 -6.75 -4.08
C ILE A 131 19.40 -7.64 -5.28
N LEU A 132 18.49 -7.24 -6.16
CA LEU A 132 18.18 -7.93 -7.41
C LEU A 132 19.24 -7.69 -8.51
N GLU A 133 20.32 -6.96 -8.19
CA GLU A 133 21.46 -6.70 -9.07
C GLU A 133 21.07 -6.13 -10.43
N HIS A 134 19.98 -5.36 -10.47
CA HIS A 134 19.42 -4.75 -11.69
C HIS A 134 19.02 -5.76 -12.78
N ARG A 135 18.80 -7.03 -12.42
CA ARG A 135 18.44 -8.11 -13.35
C ARG A 135 16.94 -8.25 -13.60
N PHE A 136 16.13 -7.50 -12.85
CA PHE A 136 14.65 -7.55 -12.85
C PHE A 136 14.04 -6.20 -13.11
N HIS A 137 12.83 -6.18 -13.68
CA HIS A 137 12.01 -4.98 -13.65
C HIS A 137 11.36 -4.84 -12.27
N VAL A 138 11.51 -3.68 -11.64
CA VAL A 138 11.00 -3.45 -10.28
C VAL A 138 10.11 -2.23 -10.24
N VAL A 139 8.89 -2.42 -9.73
CA VAL A 139 7.90 -1.35 -9.53
C VAL A 139 7.35 -1.37 -8.10
N HIS A 140 6.87 -0.23 -7.66
CA HIS A 140 6.03 -0.10 -6.48
C HIS A 140 4.62 0.30 -6.89
N ALA A 141 3.62 -0.50 -6.51
CA ALA A 141 2.21 -0.31 -6.85
C ALA A 141 1.33 -0.59 -5.63
N PRO A 142 1.32 0.29 -4.62
CA PRO A 142 0.69 0.04 -3.34
C PRO A 142 -0.82 -0.09 -3.45
N HIS A 143 -1.41 -0.89 -2.57
CA HIS A 143 -2.85 -1.13 -2.53
C HIS A 143 -3.64 0.01 -1.93
N ARG A 144 -4.85 0.22 -2.49
CA ARG A 144 -5.92 1.05 -1.92
C ARG A 144 -7.12 0.22 -1.48
N TRP A 145 -7.03 -1.12 -1.54
CA TRP A 145 -8.11 -2.04 -1.18
C TRP A 145 -8.63 -1.81 0.24
N TYR A 146 -9.95 -1.87 0.39
CA TYR A 146 -10.64 -1.72 1.66
C TYR A 146 -11.62 -2.87 1.88
N ALA A 147 -11.34 -3.71 2.87
CA ALA A 147 -12.04 -4.96 3.13
C ALA A 147 -13.54 -4.82 3.41
N LEU A 148 -13.96 -3.73 4.05
CA LEU A 148 -15.36 -3.52 4.43
C LEU A 148 -16.25 -3.09 3.26
N GLU A 149 -15.66 -2.61 2.17
CA GLU A 149 -16.35 -2.10 0.98
C GLU A 149 -15.70 -2.63 -0.31
N GLU A 150 -15.40 -3.93 -0.36
CA GLU A 150 -14.66 -4.55 -1.47
C GLU A 150 -15.36 -4.36 -2.82
N ASN A 151 -16.69 -4.29 -2.86
CA ASN A 151 -17.45 -4.04 -4.09
C ASN A 151 -17.16 -2.66 -4.72
N VAL A 152 -16.83 -1.66 -3.89
CA VAL A 152 -16.54 -0.29 -4.32
C VAL A 152 -15.03 -0.04 -4.33
N HIS A 153 -14.32 -0.57 -3.33
CA HIS A 153 -12.91 -0.34 -3.07
C HIS A 153 -12.09 -1.63 -3.15
N GLY A 154 -12.36 -2.44 -4.18
CA GLY A 154 -11.70 -3.71 -4.44
C GLY A 154 -10.27 -3.58 -4.98
N VAL A 155 -9.73 -4.72 -5.39
CA VAL A 155 -8.37 -4.81 -5.94
C VAL A 155 -8.20 -4.01 -7.23
N ASN A 156 -9.27 -3.80 -7.99
CA ASN A 156 -9.31 -3.20 -9.32
C ASN A 156 -9.42 -1.67 -9.35
N GLN A 157 -9.40 -0.99 -8.21
CA GLN A 157 -9.45 0.47 -8.20
C GLN A 157 -8.15 1.09 -8.71
N LEU A 158 -8.21 2.36 -9.13
CA LEU A 158 -7.04 3.13 -9.55
C LEU A 158 -5.94 3.08 -8.49
N ARG A 159 -4.70 2.76 -8.91
CA ARG A 159 -3.52 2.77 -8.06
C ARG A 159 -2.46 3.73 -8.58
N VAL A 160 -1.55 4.13 -7.70
CA VAL A 160 -0.30 4.79 -8.08
C VAL A 160 0.73 3.72 -8.44
N ILE A 161 1.56 4.00 -9.45
CA ILE A 161 2.71 3.15 -9.80
C ILE A 161 3.96 3.99 -10.05
N GLY A 162 5.08 3.55 -9.50
CA GLY A 162 6.41 4.08 -9.80
C GLY A 162 7.37 2.96 -10.16
N GLY A 163 8.19 3.19 -11.18
CA GLY A 163 9.28 2.29 -11.57
C GLY A 163 10.64 2.78 -11.09
N VAL A 164 11.59 1.87 -10.87
CA VAL A 164 12.96 2.27 -10.53
C VAL A 164 13.65 2.94 -11.74
N CYS A 165 13.24 2.59 -12.95
CA CYS A 165 13.59 3.23 -14.22
C CYS A 165 12.39 3.19 -15.17
N ASP A 166 12.50 3.88 -16.31
CA ASP A 166 11.40 3.97 -17.29
C ASP A 166 10.99 2.60 -17.85
N CYS A 167 11.93 1.71 -18.11
CA CYS A 167 11.61 0.35 -18.58
C CYS A 167 10.86 -0.46 -17.50
N CYS A 168 11.22 -0.32 -16.22
CA CYS A 168 10.48 -0.93 -15.11
C CYS A 168 9.04 -0.39 -15.05
N LEU A 169 8.87 0.94 -15.17
CA LEU A 169 7.56 1.57 -15.15
C LEU A 169 6.68 1.08 -16.30
N ARG A 170 7.19 1.08 -17.55
CA ARG A 170 6.46 0.58 -18.71
C ARG A 170 6.04 -0.88 -18.53
N THR A 171 6.95 -1.75 -18.09
CA THR A 171 6.66 -3.17 -17.83
C THR A 171 5.56 -3.33 -16.78
N GLY A 172 5.60 -2.56 -15.69
CA GLY A 172 4.56 -2.56 -14.67
C GLY A 172 3.20 -2.09 -15.21
N ILE A 173 3.15 -1.00 -15.97
CA ILE A 173 1.91 -0.48 -16.59
C ILE A 173 1.32 -1.52 -17.55
N ARG A 174 2.13 -2.18 -18.38
CA ARG A 174 1.68 -3.26 -19.26
C ARG A 174 1.02 -4.39 -18.48
N PHE A 175 1.62 -4.82 -17.37
CA PHE A 175 1.06 -5.88 -16.53
C PHE A 175 -0.25 -5.48 -15.86
N TYR A 176 -0.32 -4.29 -15.27
CA TYR A 176 -1.50 -3.84 -14.54
C TYR A 176 -2.64 -3.38 -15.45
N ASP A 177 -2.38 -2.47 -16.38
CA ASP A 177 -3.41 -1.82 -17.21
C ASP A 177 -3.50 -2.37 -18.64
N GLY A 178 -2.43 -2.96 -19.16
CA GLY A 178 -2.39 -3.56 -20.50
C GLY A 178 -2.14 -2.54 -21.62
N VAL A 179 -1.65 -1.34 -21.31
CA VAL A 179 -1.34 -0.30 -22.28
C VAL A 179 0.16 -0.23 -22.56
N GLU A 180 0.55 0.04 -23.80
CA GLU A 180 1.95 0.14 -24.20
C GLU A 180 2.54 1.52 -23.96
N HIS A 181 1.76 2.54 -24.26
CA HIS A 181 2.10 3.94 -24.03
C HIS A 181 0.98 4.64 -23.28
N ALA A 182 1.40 5.39 -22.33
CA ALA A 182 0.52 6.22 -21.55
C ALA A 182 0.26 7.52 -22.34
N GLU A 183 -0.95 7.70 -22.87
CA GLU A 183 -1.39 9.00 -23.41
C GLU A 183 -1.88 9.88 -22.26
N GLU A 184 -1.27 11.04 -22.12
CA GLU A 184 -1.69 12.06 -21.16
C GLU A 184 -3.08 12.58 -21.53
N LYS A 185 -4.10 12.32 -20.69
CA LYS A 185 -5.38 13.03 -20.82
C LYS A 185 -5.31 14.32 -20.01
N GLU A 186 -5.43 15.44 -20.71
CA GLU A 186 -5.61 16.76 -20.12
C GLU A 186 -6.70 16.68 -19.03
N ASN A 187 -6.33 16.98 -17.80
CA ASN A 187 -7.13 17.21 -16.60
C ASN A 187 -7.24 16.12 -15.52
N LEU A 188 -6.80 14.86 -15.67
CA LEU A 188 -6.91 13.86 -14.59
C LEU A 188 -5.70 12.94 -14.42
N GLY A 189 -4.64 13.05 -15.22
CA GLY A 189 -3.42 12.23 -15.10
C GLY A 189 -3.62 10.72 -15.33
N TYR A 190 -4.76 10.33 -15.93
CA TYR A 190 -5.03 8.92 -16.25
C TYR A 190 -4.54 8.60 -17.67
N TYR A 191 -3.84 7.50 -17.77
CA TYR A 191 -3.47 6.93 -19.03
C TYR A 191 -4.53 5.93 -19.50
N ARG A 192 -5.10 6.15 -20.70
CA ARG A 192 -5.89 5.15 -21.42
C ARG A 192 -5.33 5.04 -22.82
N GLY A 193 -4.41 4.11 -23.00
CA GLY A 193 -4.03 3.62 -24.34
C GLY A 193 -4.96 2.49 -24.80
N ASN A 194 -4.83 2.07 -26.05
CA ASN A 194 -5.46 0.85 -26.52
C ASN A 194 -4.86 -0.34 -25.75
N LYS A 195 -5.71 -1.17 -25.15
CA LYS A 195 -5.28 -2.39 -24.44
C LYS A 195 -4.78 -3.39 -25.46
N SER A 196 -3.47 -3.59 -25.50
CA SER A 196 -2.81 -4.49 -26.46
C SER A 196 -2.35 -5.80 -25.81
N TYR A 197 -2.30 -5.84 -24.47
CA TYR A 197 -1.71 -6.95 -23.72
C TYR A 197 -2.69 -7.57 -22.73
N LYS A 198 -2.52 -8.87 -22.47
CA LYS A 198 -3.14 -9.55 -21.33
C LYS A 198 -2.68 -8.86 -20.04
N SER A 199 -3.61 -8.39 -19.22
CA SER A 199 -3.32 -7.57 -18.04
C SER A 199 -4.34 -7.80 -16.93
N LEU A 200 -4.09 -7.23 -15.77
CA LEU A 200 -5.03 -7.23 -14.66
C LEU A 200 -6.24 -6.29 -14.89
N GLY A 201 -6.14 -5.34 -15.82
CA GLY A 201 -7.18 -4.34 -16.08
C GLY A 201 -7.33 -3.34 -14.93
N ILE A 202 -6.27 -3.11 -14.16
CA ILE A 202 -6.21 -2.15 -13.06
C ILE A 202 -5.65 -0.83 -13.60
N PRO A 203 -6.43 0.26 -13.57
CA PRO A 203 -5.94 1.56 -14.03
C PRO A 203 -4.81 2.06 -13.14
N MET A 204 -3.75 2.62 -13.76
CA MET A 204 -2.56 3.06 -13.06
C MET A 204 -2.31 4.56 -13.27
N TYR A 205 -2.05 5.26 -12.16
CA TYR A 205 -1.52 6.62 -12.18
C TYR A 205 0.00 6.57 -12.01
N SER A 206 0.74 6.84 -13.07
CA SER A 206 2.20 6.78 -13.04
C SER A 206 2.81 8.03 -12.40
N VAL A 207 3.87 7.82 -11.64
CA VAL A 207 4.68 8.89 -11.03
C VAL A 207 6.13 8.80 -11.50
N SER A 208 6.83 9.93 -11.48
CA SER A 208 8.18 10.07 -12.06
C SER A 208 9.27 9.29 -11.33
N THR A 209 9.05 8.91 -10.06
CA THR A 209 10.02 8.13 -9.28
C THR A 209 9.31 7.08 -8.42
N VAL A 210 9.99 6.00 -8.13
CA VAL A 210 9.46 4.94 -7.28
C VAL A 210 9.21 5.41 -5.84
N GLU A 211 10.01 6.36 -5.37
CA GLU A 211 9.86 6.95 -4.04
C GLU A 211 8.56 7.78 -3.91
N LEU A 212 8.09 8.39 -5.01
CA LEU A 212 6.78 9.04 -5.01
C LEU A 212 5.63 8.03 -4.88
N ALA A 213 5.74 6.87 -5.50
CA ALA A 213 4.75 5.81 -5.31
C ALA A 213 4.74 5.27 -3.87
N GLU A 214 5.91 5.07 -3.25
CA GLU A 214 6.03 4.69 -1.84
C GLU A 214 5.39 5.74 -0.93
N LEU A 215 5.72 7.02 -1.13
CA LEU A 215 5.22 8.12 -0.31
C LEU A 215 3.72 8.35 -0.49
N SER A 216 3.17 8.15 -1.69
CA SER A 216 1.75 8.41 -1.94
C SER A 216 0.85 7.62 -0.99
N LYS A 217 1.13 6.32 -0.80
CA LYS A 217 0.36 5.47 0.12
C LYS A 217 0.51 5.89 1.58
N ILE A 218 1.71 6.25 1.97
CA ILE A 218 2.02 6.70 3.34
C ILE A 218 1.30 8.03 3.62
N VAL A 219 1.30 8.95 2.65
CA VAL A 219 0.63 10.26 2.76
C VAL A 219 -0.90 10.10 2.80
N GLU A 220 -1.49 9.20 1.99
CA GLU A 220 -2.92 8.89 2.04
C GLU A 220 -3.36 8.49 3.46
N ASN A 221 -2.58 7.64 4.12
CA ASN A 221 -2.90 7.19 5.49
C ASN A 221 -2.59 8.26 6.54
N ALA A 222 -1.56 9.08 6.34
CA ALA A 222 -1.25 10.22 7.21
C ALA A 222 -2.35 11.30 7.13
N ASP A 223 -2.88 11.60 5.95
CA ASP A 223 -4.04 12.49 5.77
C ASP A 223 -5.26 11.94 6.51
N ARG A 224 -5.52 10.63 6.39
CA ARG A 224 -6.60 9.99 7.14
C ARG A 224 -6.43 10.09 8.66
N TYR A 225 -5.18 9.97 9.15
CA TYR A 225 -4.85 10.19 10.55
C TYR A 225 -5.25 11.59 11.01
N LEU A 226 -4.89 12.63 10.25
CA LEU A 226 -5.22 14.03 10.55
C LEU A 226 -6.73 14.26 10.60
N GLN A 227 -7.46 13.70 9.65
CA GLN A 227 -8.94 13.82 9.60
C GLN A 227 -9.60 13.22 10.84
N ILE A 228 -9.12 12.06 11.31
CA ILE A 228 -9.68 11.42 12.51
C ILE A 228 -9.29 12.23 13.75
N ALA A 229 -8.02 12.62 13.90
CA ALA A 229 -7.56 13.42 15.04
C ALA A 229 -8.30 14.75 15.15
N PHE A 230 -8.59 15.42 14.03
CA PHE A 230 -9.40 16.64 14.04
C PHE A 230 -10.83 16.39 14.55
N ALA A 231 -11.44 15.25 14.16
CA ALA A 231 -12.77 14.91 14.67
C ALA A 231 -12.75 14.59 16.17
N GLU A 232 -11.69 13.97 16.68
CA GLU A 232 -11.48 13.68 18.11
C GLU A 232 -11.32 14.97 18.92
N ASP A 233 -10.49 15.90 18.43
CA ASP A 233 -10.28 17.20 19.07
C ASP A 233 -11.59 18.02 19.13
N LEU A 234 -12.32 18.07 18.02
CA LEU A 234 -13.62 18.72 17.95
C LEU A 234 -14.64 18.06 18.90
N TYR A 235 -14.62 16.74 19.02
CA TYR A 235 -15.48 16.03 19.97
C TYR A 235 -15.19 16.43 21.41
N MET A 236 -13.92 16.44 21.82
CA MET A 236 -13.51 16.88 23.16
C MET A 236 -13.90 18.33 23.43
N PHE A 237 -13.69 19.23 22.44
CA PHE A 237 -14.14 20.62 22.53
C PHE A 237 -15.65 20.73 22.76
N CYS A 238 -16.45 20.02 21.98
CA CYS A 238 -17.91 20.05 22.12
C CYS A 238 -18.36 19.58 23.51
N LYS A 239 -17.76 18.49 24.01
CA LYS A 239 -18.08 17.96 25.33
C LYS A 239 -17.71 18.92 26.46
N ALA A 240 -16.55 19.55 26.38
CA ALA A 240 -16.08 20.53 27.38
C ALA A 240 -16.97 21.77 27.43
N ASN A 241 -17.64 22.14 26.34
CA ASN A 241 -18.47 23.33 26.23
C ASN A 241 -19.98 23.05 26.24
N GLY A 242 -20.43 21.81 26.47
CA GLY A 242 -21.85 21.45 26.48
C GLY A 242 -22.54 21.56 25.10
N ILE A 243 -21.76 21.43 24.01
CA ILE A 243 -22.23 21.49 22.63
C ILE A 243 -22.50 20.08 22.12
N SER A 244 -23.58 19.89 21.35
CA SER A 244 -23.84 18.64 20.63
C SER A 244 -22.85 18.47 19.50
N PHE A 245 -21.92 17.50 19.62
CA PHE A 245 -20.97 17.19 18.56
C PHE A 245 -21.68 16.73 17.29
N THR A 246 -22.67 15.84 17.40
CA THR A 246 -23.41 15.31 16.25
C THR A 246 -24.09 16.41 15.46
N GLU A 247 -24.79 17.31 16.15
CA GLU A 247 -25.50 18.43 15.51
C GLU A 247 -24.51 19.40 14.83
N LEU A 248 -23.41 19.75 15.52
CA LEU A 248 -22.37 20.60 14.93
C LEU A 248 -21.72 19.93 13.70
N ARG A 249 -21.34 18.66 13.81
CA ARG A 249 -20.76 17.87 12.72
C ARG A 249 -21.69 17.85 11.50
N ASP A 250 -22.95 17.51 11.71
CA ASP A 250 -23.94 17.40 10.64
C ASP A 250 -24.16 18.76 9.96
N ALA A 251 -24.24 19.84 10.74
CA ALA A 251 -24.33 21.19 10.20
C ALA A 251 -23.11 21.58 9.36
N VAL A 252 -21.90 21.31 9.84
CA VAL A 252 -20.66 21.65 9.14
C VAL A 252 -20.49 20.81 7.87
N ASN A 253 -20.87 19.54 7.90
CA ASN A 253 -20.80 18.62 6.75
C ASN A 253 -21.80 18.94 5.63
N THR A 254 -22.73 19.88 5.82
CA THR A 254 -23.57 20.39 4.72
C THR A 254 -22.76 21.16 3.68
N LYS A 255 -21.55 21.61 4.03
CA LYS A 255 -20.68 22.32 3.10
C LYS A 255 -19.95 21.32 2.20
N TRP A 256 -20.00 21.52 0.89
CA TRP A 256 -19.53 20.63 -0.16
C TRP A 256 -18.06 20.16 -0.03
N ASN A 257 -17.20 20.93 0.61
CA ASN A 257 -15.76 20.62 0.77
C ASN A 257 -15.35 20.36 2.24
N VAL A 258 -16.30 20.01 3.10
CA VAL A 258 -16.07 19.67 4.51
C VAL A 258 -16.61 18.28 4.78
N ASN A 259 -15.79 17.45 5.41
CA ASN A 259 -16.16 16.09 5.83
C ASN A 259 -15.54 15.79 7.20
N ILE A 260 -16.24 16.18 8.27
CA ILE A 260 -15.84 15.82 9.64
C ILE A 260 -16.29 14.40 9.92
N LEU A 261 -15.35 13.56 10.32
CA LEU A 261 -15.58 12.16 10.64
C LEU A 261 -16.29 12.00 12.00
N GLU A 262 -16.78 10.81 12.24
CA GLU A 262 -17.25 10.42 13.57
C GLU A 262 -16.10 9.75 14.31
N PRO A 263 -15.64 10.28 15.45
CA PRO A 263 -14.60 9.65 16.24
C PRO A 263 -15.16 8.38 16.89
N ARG A 264 -14.28 7.37 17.04
CA ARG A 264 -14.61 6.09 17.69
C ARG A 264 -13.78 5.96 18.97
N ASP A 265 -13.11 4.84 19.15
CA ASP A 265 -12.30 4.55 20.35
C ASP A 265 -10.83 5.01 20.21
N GLY A 266 -10.59 6.02 19.38
CA GLY A 266 -9.26 6.49 18.97
C GLY A 266 -8.82 5.92 17.62
N ILE A 267 -7.66 6.37 17.12
CA ILE A 267 -7.12 5.97 15.82
C ILE A 267 -6.54 4.55 15.91
N GLY A 268 -7.34 3.57 15.55
CA GLY A 268 -7.04 2.15 15.68
C GLY A 268 -6.49 1.50 14.41
N GLY A 269 -6.31 0.17 14.52
CA GLY A 269 -5.72 -0.64 13.47
C GLY A 269 -4.21 -0.47 13.39
N HIS A 270 -3.58 -1.23 12.48
CA HIS A 270 -2.12 -1.16 12.30
C HIS A 270 -1.70 -0.26 11.13
N CYS A 271 -2.53 -0.11 10.09
CA CYS A 271 -2.16 0.62 8.88
C CYS A 271 -1.97 2.12 9.15
N ILE A 272 -2.99 2.79 9.70
CA ILE A 272 -2.98 4.25 9.86
C ILE A 272 -1.87 4.71 10.82
N PRO A 273 -1.71 4.17 12.04
CA PRO A 273 -0.62 4.56 12.94
C PRO A 273 0.77 4.23 12.38
N LYS A 274 0.95 3.04 11.81
CA LYS A 274 2.22 2.60 11.26
C LYS A 274 2.68 3.47 10.09
N ASP A 275 1.79 3.74 9.13
CA ASP A 275 2.14 4.50 7.93
C ASP A 275 2.38 5.99 8.28
N THR A 276 1.64 6.55 9.25
CA THR A 276 1.92 7.88 9.80
C THR A 276 3.32 7.94 10.42
N ARG A 277 3.73 6.89 11.14
CA ARG A 277 5.09 6.78 11.67
C ARG A 277 6.13 6.68 10.55
N MET A 278 5.91 5.87 9.51
CA MET A 278 6.76 5.82 8.33
C MET A 278 6.92 7.20 7.68
N PHE A 279 5.85 8.00 7.61
CA PHE A 279 5.91 9.36 7.09
C PHE A 279 6.80 10.26 7.95
N LEU A 280 6.61 10.25 9.26
CA LEU A 280 7.42 11.03 10.20
C LEU A 280 8.90 10.61 10.16
N GLU A 281 9.19 9.35 9.93
CA GLU A 281 10.56 8.82 9.84
C GLU A 281 11.21 9.05 8.46
N SER A 282 10.42 9.33 7.41
CA SER A 282 10.91 9.51 6.03
C SER A 282 11.69 10.80 5.78
N SER A 283 11.70 11.75 6.73
CA SER A 283 12.34 13.06 6.62
C SER A 283 12.99 13.48 7.94
N GLU A 284 14.09 14.23 7.84
CA GLU A 284 14.71 14.91 9.00
C GLU A 284 13.80 16.02 9.52
N ILE A 285 13.07 16.71 8.63
CA ILE A 285 12.09 17.73 9.00
C ILE A 285 10.79 17.02 9.36
N LYS A 286 10.47 16.99 10.65
CA LYS A 286 9.26 16.33 11.15
C LYS A 286 8.01 17.18 10.93
N SER A 287 6.92 16.53 10.55
CA SER A 287 5.62 17.18 10.41
C SER A 287 5.05 17.54 11.79
N LYS A 288 5.00 18.85 12.09
CA LYS A 288 4.45 19.36 13.34
C LYS A 288 2.97 19.02 13.50
N ILE A 289 2.21 19.10 12.40
CA ILE A 289 0.77 18.81 12.41
C ILE A 289 0.51 17.34 12.78
N LEU A 290 1.26 16.40 12.22
CA LEU A 290 1.09 14.99 12.56
C LEU A 290 1.53 14.66 13.98
N ILE A 291 2.56 15.33 14.50
CA ILE A 291 2.97 15.17 15.89
C ILE A 291 1.86 15.64 16.82
N SER A 292 1.28 16.84 16.57
CA SER A 292 0.15 17.35 17.35
C SER A 292 -1.07 16.44 17.23
N ALA A 293 -1.34 15.88 16.06
CA ALA A 293 -2.44 14.92 15.87
C ALA A 293 -2.25 13.64 16.69
N GLN A 294 -1.01 13.16 16.86
CA GLN A 294 -0.72 12.01 17.73
C GLN A 294 -0.95 12.34 19.21
N GLU A 295 -0.67 13.57 19.63
CA GLU A 295 -0.99 14.04 20.97
C GLU A 295 -2.50 14.12 21.20
N VAL A 296 -3.25 14.61 20.21
CA VAL A 296 -4.73 14.65 20.25
C VAL A 296 -5.32 13.24 20.43
N ASP A 297 -4.94 12.25 19.59
CA ASP A 297 -5.43 10.87 19.72
C ASP A 297 -5.10 10.28 21.11
N LYS A 298 -3.90 10.54 21.62
CA LYS A 298 -3.53 10.09 22.98
C LYS A 298 -4.41 10.70 24.06
N ASP A 299 -4.73 11.97 23.96
CA ASP A 299 -5.56 12.66 24.96
C ASP A 299 -7.04 12.27 24.80
N TYR A 300 -7.52 12.08 23.58
CA TYR A 300 -8.85 11.55 23.31
C TYR A 300 -9.06 10.15 23.91
N ARG A 301 -8.12 9.23 23.74
CA ARG A 301 -8.18 7.88 24.35
C ARG A 301 -8.30 7.95 25.87
N LYS A 302 -7.48 8.79 26.54
CA LYS A 302 -7.59 9.00 27.96
C LYS A 302 -8.95 9.58 28.37
N TYR A 303 -9.48 10.49 27.56
CA TYR A 303 -10.79 11.08 27.78
C TYR A 303 -11.91 10.01 27.72
N ILE A 304 -11.91 9.16 26.69
CA ILE A 304 -12.89 8.08 26.55
C ILE A 304 -12.76 7.04 27.68
N GLU A 305 -11.55 6.66 28.05
CA GLU A 305 -11.31 5.74 29.19
C GLU A 305 -11.89 6.27 30.52
N ARG A 306 -11.77 7.57 30.79
CA ARG A 306 -12.39 8.21 31.95
C ARG A 306 -13.91 8.15 31.90
N MET A 307 -14.49 8.53 30.76
CA MET A 307 -15.93 8.50 30.56
C MET A 307 -16.52 7.09 30.79
N ILE A 308 -15.86 6.05 30.28
CA ILE A 308 -16.30 4.65 30.51
C ILE A 308 -16.23 4.27 31.98
N LYS A 309 -15.19 4.67 32.72
CA LYS A 309 -15.05 4.41 34.14
C LYS A 309 -16.15 5.10 34.98
N ASP A 310 -16.45 6.36 34.67
CA ASP A 310 -17.47 7.15 35.36
C ASP A 310 -18.86 6.54 35.14
N VAL A 311 -19.20 6.10 33.93
CA VAL A 311 -20.47 5.42 33.62
C VAL A 311 -20.59 4.10 34.38
N ASN A 312 -19.52 3.31 34.47
CA ASN A 312 -19.52 2.05 35.22
C ASN A 312 -19.65 2.23 36.74
N GLN A 313 -19.15 3.35 37.28
CA GLN A 313 -19.30 3.68 38.72
C GLN A 313 -20.72 4.15 39.09
N ILE A 314 -21.46 4.73 38.17
CA ILE A 314 -22.85 5.19 38.38
C ILE A 314 -23.82 4.00 38.32
N ASN A 315 -23.49 2.92 37.64
CA ASN A 315 -24.33 1.72 37.50
C ASN A 315 -24.08 0.64 38.56
N HIS A 316 -23.23 0.90 39.53
CA HIS A 316 -22.99 0.10 40.75
C HIS A 316 -23.40 0.87 42.03
#